data_8897973413a1dc6373da9c8bfc0d52e4
#
_entry.id   8897973413a1dc6373da9c8bfc0d52e4
#
_cell.length_a   1.000
_cell.length_b   1.000
_cell.length_c   1.000
_cell.angle_alpha   90.00
_cell.angle_beta   90.00
_cell.angle_gamma   90.00
#
_symmetry.space_group_name_H-M   'P 1'
#
loop_
_entity.id
_entity.type
_entity.pdbx_description
1 polymer ?
#
loop_
_entity_poly.entity_id
_entity_poly.type
_entity_poly.pdbx_seq_one_letter_code
_entity_poly.pdbx_strand_id
1 'polypeptide(L)'
;MKNKKTQSPARAFLDMVLTFVIACVLFVGFRYFIRFPVVSGTSMEPTYHDGDRLAVFYTKDVKLNDIVVSWSETLDEYIVKRVIGMPGDKIEITGGALYRNGTRVYESYINEIYWNSSIEVSIDLKDDQYFLLGDNRNHSMDSRSFGAVPKEDIFGKVITCVQHKKEQTYE
;
A
#
# COMPACT_ATOMS: atom_id res chain seq x y z
N MET A 1 1.66 19.32 -54.47
CA MET A 1 0.82 20.11 -53.53
C MET A 1 -0.20 19.16 -52.93
N LYS A 2 -0.09 18.81 -51.61
CA LYS A 2 -1.06 17.94 -50.94
C LYS A 2 -2.30 18.75 -50.57
N ASN A 3 -3.45 18.40 -51.15
CA ASN A 3 -4.76 18.96 -50.81
C ASN A 3 -5.06 18.73 -49.33
N LYS A 4 -4.98 19.76 -48.49
CA LYS A 4 -5.54 19.74 -47.13
C LYS A 4 -7.07 19.70 -47.27
N LYS A 5 -7.69 18.52 -47.09
CA LYS A 5 -9.13 18.41 -46.93
C LYS A 5 -9.52 19.22 -45.67
N THR A 6 -10.13 20.38 -45.87
CA THR A 6 -10.75 21.16 -44.80
C THR A 6 -11.89 20.34 -44.23
N GLN A 7 -11.79 19.95 -42.94
CA GLN A 7 -12.86 19.26 -42.26
C GLN A 7 -14.08 20.18 -42.16
N SER A 8 -15.28 19.61 -42.31
CA SER A 8 -16.51 20.38 -42.13
C SER A 8 -16.63 20.81 -40.65
N PRO A 9 -17.16 22.01 -40.36
CA PRO A 9 -17.30 22.49 -38.95
C PRO A 9 -18.10 21.54 -38.08
N ALA A 10 -19.08 20.81 -38.61
CA ALA A 10 -19.83 19.81 -37.89
C ALA A 10 -18.99 18.60 -37.48
N ARG A 11 -18.05 18.15 -38.31
CA ARG A 11 -17.11 17.06 -37.95
C ARG A 11 -16.13 17.51 -36.87
N ALA A 12 -15.59 18.72 -36.99
CA ALA A 12 -14.68 19.27 -35.98
C ALA A 12 -15.37 19.39 -34.60
N PHE A 13 -16.63 19.79 -34.56
CA PHE A 13 -17.44 19.84 -33.35
C PHE A 13 -17.66 18.44 -32.76
N LEU A 14 -18.01 17.46 -33.60
CA LEU A 14 -18.22 16.07 -33.15
C LEU A 14 -16.94 15.48 -32.58
N ASP A 15 -15.78 15.68 -33.22
CA ASP A 15 -14.48 15.21 -32.74
C ASP A 15 -14.11 15.85 -31.40
N MET A 16 -14.41 17.12 -31.21
CA MET A 16 -14.21 17.81 -29.92
C MET A 16 -15.08 17.20 -28.80
N VAL A 17 -16.37 16.97 -29.06
CA VAL A 17 -17.29 16.36 -28.11
C VAL A 17 -16.83 14.94 -27.77
N LEU A 18 -16.45 14.15 -28.75
CA LEU A 18 -15.97 12.77 -28.54
C LEU A 18 -14.69 12.77 -27.69
N THR A 19 -13.74 13.64 -28.00
CA THR A 19 -12.51 13.78 -27.21
C THR A 19 -12.80 14.15 -25.75
N PHE A 20 -13.72 15.08 -25.52
CA PHE A 20 -14.14 15.47 -24.18
C PHE A 20 -14.79 14.31 -23.43
N VAL A 21 -15.68 13.55 -24.07
CA VAL A 21 -16.33 12.37 -23.46
C VAL A 21 -15.28 11.33 -23.10
N ILE A 22 -14.33 11.04 -24.00
CA ILE A 22 -13.25 10.08 -23.72
C ILE A 22 -12.42 10.56 -22.52
N ALA A 23 -12.04 11.85 -22.49
CA ALA A 23 -11.29 12.41 -21.37
C ALA A 23 -12.04 12.30 -20.04
N CYS A 24 -13.36 12.56 -20.03
CA CYS A 24 -14.20 12.38 -18.86
C CYS A 24 -14.25 10.91 -18.39
N VAL A 25 -14.42 9.97 -19.30
CA VAL A 25 -14.45 8.54 -18.98
C VAL A 25 -13.11 8.08 -18.39
N LEU A 26 -11.99 8.49 -18.99
CA LEU A 26 -10.65 8.19 -18.48
C LEU A 26 -10.41 8.81 -17.11
N PHE A 27 -10.84 10.06 -16.90
CA PHE A 27 -10.73 10.74 -15.60
C PHE A 27 -11.52 10.04 -14.50
N VAL A 28 -12.77 9.66 -14.79
CA VAL A 28 -13.62 8.92 -13.84
C VAL A 28 -13.00 7.56 -13.53
N GLY A 29 -12.53 6.83 -14.56
CA GLY A 29 -11.83 5.56 -14.38
C GLY A 29 -10.57 5.70 -13.50
N PHE A 30 -9.75 6.71 -13.77
CA PHE A 30 -8.56 7.00 -12.97
C PHE A 30 -8.93 7.27 -11.49
N ARG A 31 -9.96 8.11 -11.26
CA ARG A 31 -10.48 8.42 -9.91
C ARG A 31 -11.05 7.21 -9.18
N TYR A 32 -11.54 6.22 -9.91
CA TYR A 32 -12.07 4.99 -9.33
C TYR A 32 -10.95 4.08 -8.83
N PHE A 33 -9.85 3.94 -9.60
CA PHE A 33 -8.76 3.00 -9.30
C PHE A 33 -7.64 3.58 -8.43
N ILE A 34 -7.49 4.91 -8.37
CA ILE A 34 -6.41 5.53 -7.59
C ILE A 34 -6.98 6.41 -6.49
N ARG A 35 -6.44 6.21 -5.28
CA ARG A 35 -6.71 7.00 -4.07
C ARG A 35 -5.44 7.65 -3.57
N PHE A 36 -5.60 8.76 -2.85
CA PHE A 36 -4.50 9.54 -2.29
C PHE A 36 -4.67 9.73 -0.77
N PRO A 37 -4.60 8.65 0.03
CA PRO A 37 -4.68 8.78 1.47
C PRO A 37 -3.45 9.49 2.03
N VAL A 38 -3.63 10.03 3.25
CA VAL A 38 -2.54 10.59 4.06
C VAL A 38 -2.18 9.58 5.14
N VAL A 39 -0.89 9.36 5.34
CA VAL A 39 -0.36 8.49 6.41
C VAL A 39 -0.64 9.16 7.75
N SER A 40 -1.16 8.39 8.69
CA SER A 40 -1.35 8.79 10.08
C SER A 40 -0.48 7.92 10.99
N GLY A 41 0.32 8.55 11.83
CA GLY A 41 1.21 7.89 12.77
C GLY A 41 2.56 7.48 12.17
N THR A 42 3.35 6.81 12.99
CA THR A 42 4.78 6.52 12.77
C THR A 42 5.07 5.06 12.44
N SER A 43 4.04 4.22 12.30
CA SER A 43 4.19 2.77 12.16
C SER A 43 4.94 2.31 10.90
N MET A 44 5.08 3.18 9.90
CA MET A 44 5.79 2.88 8.64
C MET A 44 7.13 3.60 8.51
N GLU A 45 7.59 4.29 9.55
CA GLU A 45 8.94 4.87 9.57
C GLU A 45 10.02 3.76 9.51
N PRO A 46 11.11 4.00 8.79
CA PRO A 46 11.49 5.24 8.09
C PRO A 46 10.93 5.35 6.66
N THR A 47 10.17 4.37 6.19
CA THR A 47 9.69 4.32 4.79
C THR A 47 8.69 5.43 4.49
N TYR A 48 7.72 5.63 5.40
CA TYR A 48 6.75 6.73 5.33
C TYR A 48 6.58 7.38 6.69
N HIS A 49 6.38 8.70 6.69
CA HIS A 49 6.22 9.51 7.89
C HIS A 49 4.77 10.01 8.02
N ASP A 50 4.42 10.41 9.24
CA ASP A 50 3.12 11.04 9.50
C ASP A 50 2.89 12.24 8.60
N GLY A 51 1.74 12.28 7.92
CA GLY A 51 1.36 13.35 6.98
C GLY A 51 1.82 13.13 5.54
N ASP A 52 2.57 12.10 5.23
CA ASP A 52 2.92 11.74 3.85
C ASP A 52 1.66 11.37 3.05
N ARG A 53 1.59 11.82 1.79
CA ARG A 53 0.49 11.49 0.88
C ARG A 53 0.89 10.41 -0.08
N LEU A 54 0.18 9.31 -0.07
CA LEU A 54 0.45 8.12 -0.88
C LEU A 54 -0.46 8.06 -2.11
N ALA A 55 0.05 7.53 -3.22
CA ALA A 55 -0.78 7.07 -4.34
C ALA A 55 -1.03 5.57 -4.18
N VAL A 56 -2.30 5.19 -4.03
CA VAL A 56 -2.73 3.81 -3.80
C VAL A 56 -3.57 3.34 -4.98
N PHE A 57 -3.15 2.24 -5.60
CA PHE A 57 -3.92 1.58 -6.65
C PHE A 57 -4.83 0.51 -6.04
N TYR A 58 -6.12 0.58 -6.37
CA TYR A 58 -7.09 -0.41 -5.92
C TYR A 58 -6.84 -1.76 -6.58
N THR A 59 -6.36 -2.72 -5.80
CA THR A 59 -6.08 -4.09 -6.25
C THR A 59 -6.01 -5.04 -5.07
N LYS A 60 -6.38 -6.30 -5.31
CA LYS A 60 -6.18 -7.41 -4.38
C LYS A 60 -4.99 -8.30 -4.80
N ASP A 61 -4.35 -7.96 -5.92
CA ASP A 61 -3.14 -8.64 -6.40
C ASP A 61 -1.91 -7.94 -5.82
N VAL A 62 -1.48 -8.44 -4.67
CA VAL A 62 -0.32 -7.93 -3.93
C VAL A 62 0.76 -9.00 -3.84
N LYS A 63 1.99 -8.54 -3.72
CA LYS A 63 3.19 -9.38 -3.67
C LYS A 63 3.90 -9.18 -2.34
N LEU A 64 4.80 -10.10 -2.05
CA LEU A 64 5.72 -9.96 -0.93
C LEU A 64 6.46 -8.62 -1.00
N ASN A 65 6.61 -7.98 0.15
CA ASN A 65 7.20 -6.65 0.35
C ASN A 65 6.41 -5.47 -0.24
N ASP A 66 5.27 -5.69 -0.87
CA ASP A 66 4.38 -4.59 -1.23
C ASP A 66 3.89 -3.87 0.04
N ILE A 67 3.76 -2.55 -0.05
CA ILE A 67 3.09 -1.78 1.00
C ILE A 67 1.63 -1.64 0.58
N VAL A 68 0.73 -1.99 1.49
CA VAL A 68 -0.70 -2.04 1.23
C VAL A 68 -1.47 -1.15 2.20
N VAL A 69 -2.64 -0.71 1.76
CA VAL A 69 -3.69 -0.17 2.61
C VAL A 69 -4.67 -1.30 2.87
N SER A 70 -4.94 -1.57 4.14
CA SER A 70 -5.86 -2.61 4.56
C SER A 70 -6.82 -2.10 5.62
N TRP A 71 -8.03 -2.63 5.64
CA TRP A 71 -8.95 -2.45 6.76
C TRP A 71 -8.47 -3.28 7.96
N SER A 72 -8.57 -2.75 9.13
CA SER A 72 -8.32 -3.47 10.39
C SER A 72 -9.58 -3.45 11.24
N GLU A 73 -10.23 -4.60 11.40
CA GLU A 73 -11.41 -4.72 12.27
C GLU A 73 -11.06 -4.42 13.72
N THR A 74 -9.86 -4.79 14.18
CA THR A 74 -9.42 -4.57 15.56
C THR A 74 -9.25 -3.09 15.88
N LEU A 75 -8.80 -2.28 14.91
CA LEU A 75 -8.55 -0.85 15.09
C LEU A 75 -9.71 0.02 14.58
N ASP A 76 -10.67 -0.57 13.85
CA ASP A 76 -11.80 0.10 13.18
C ASP A 76 -11.32 1.22 12.23
N GLU A 77 -10.18 0.98 11.53
CA GLU A 77 -9.57 1.96 10.63
C GLU A 77 -8.80 1.32 9.48
N TYR A 78 -8.51 2.13 8.44
CA TYR A 78 -7.55 1.76 7.40
C TYR A 78 -6.12 1.96 7.88
N ILE A 79 -5.31 0.92 7.75
CA ILE A 79 -3.89 0.91 8.12
C ILE A 79 -3.01 0.80 6.89
N VAL A 80 -1.80 1.34 6.99
CA VAL A 80 -0.74 1.14 5.99
C VAL A 80 0.30 0.22 6.59
N LYS A 81 0.57 -0.91 5.93
CA LYS A 81 1.52 -1.94 6.40
C LYS A 81 2.22 -2.60 5.22
N ARG A 82 3.31 -3.31 5.50
CA ARG A 82 4.06 -4.10 4.52
C ARG A 82 3.63 -5.57 4.56
N VAL A 83 3.50 -6.18 3.37
CA VAL A 83 3.23 -7.62 3.21
C VAL A 83 4.51 -8.41 3.52
N ILE A 84 4.49 -9.16 4.60
CA ILE A 84 5.61 -10.00 5.07
C ILE A 84 5.35 -11.48 4.84
N GLY A 85 4.08 -11.90 4.91
CA GLY A 85 3.65 -13.25 4.61
C GLY A 85 2.57 -13.27 3.56
N MET A 86 2.68 -14.22 2.67
CA MET A 86 1.73 -14.50 1.59
C MET A 86 0.85 -15.71 1.94
N PRO A 87 -0.29 -15.90 1.27
CA PRO A 87 -1.09 -17.12 1.42
C PRO A 87 -0.23 -18.39 1.35
N GLY A 88 -0.42 -19.30 2.32
CA GLY A 88 0.32 -20.54 2.42
C GLY A 88 1.69 -20.45 3.10
N ASP A 89 2.17 -19.25 3.44
CA ASP A 89 3.43 -19.11 4.19
C ASP A 89 3.26 -19.46 5.67
N LYS A 90 4.30 -20.03 6.26
CA LYS A 90 4.50 -20.11 7.71
C LYS A 90 5.34 -18.93 8.16
N ILE A 91 4.83 -18.12 9.08
CA ILE A 91 5.52 -16.98 9.66
C ILE A 91 5.85 -17.28 11.11
N GLU A 92 7.12 -17.08 11.45
CA GLU A 92 7.61 -17.24 12.83
C GLU A 92 8.42 -15.99 13.21
N ILE A 93 8.16 -15.49 14.41
CA ILE A 93 8.91 -14.40 15.01
C ILE A 93 9.39 -14.94 16.36
N THR A 94 10.68 -15.00 16.52
CA THR A 94 11.29 -15.49 17.77
C THR A 94 12.64 -14.82 18.03
N GLY A 95 12.91 -14.47 19.28
CA GLY A 95 14.16 -13.82 19.66
C GLY A 95 14.45 -12.51 18.93
N GLY A 96 13.41 -11.78 18.49
CA GLY A 96 13.56 -10.54 17.70
C GLY A 96 13.98 -10.76 16.24
N ALA A 97 13.76 -11.95 15.70
CA ALA A 97 14.04 -12.28 14.30
C ALA A 97 12.80 -12.84 13.62
N LEU A 98 12.64 -12.49 12.33
CA LEU A 98 11.58 -12.96 11.46
C LEU A 98 12.06 -14.16 10.63
N TYR A 99 11.22 -15.18 10.59
CA TYR A 99 11.41 -16.35 9.72
C TYR A 99 10.16 -16.55 8.86
N ARG A 100 10.38 -16.91 7.60
CA ARG A 100 9.32 -17.30 6.67
C ARG A 100 9.67 -18.65 6.07
N ASN A 101 8.79 -19.62 6.25
CA ASN A 101 8.97 -21.00 5.80
C ASN A 101 10.31 -21.60 6.33
N GLY A 102 10.63 -21.31 7.60
CA GLY A 102 11.86 -21.76 8.27
C GLY A 102 13.14 -21.01 7.86
N THR A 103 13.05 -20.06 6.93
CA THR A 103 14.21 -19.26 6.49
C THR A 103 14.17 -17.88 7.12
N ARG A 104 15.29 -17.46 7.73
CA ARG A 104 15.42 -16.10 8.30
C ARG A 104 15.28 -15.04 7.21
N VAL A 105 14.44 -14.05 7.46
CA VAL A 105 14.23 -12.91 6.56
C VAL A 105 15.13 -11.74 7.01
N TYR A 106 15.89 -11.20 6.07
CA TYR A 106 16.69 -9.98 6.28
C TYR A 106 15.95 -8.80 5.65
N GLU A 107 15.74 -7.76 6.44
CA GLU A 107 14.86 -6.65 6.10
C GLU A 107 15.64 -5.34 6.10
N SER A 108 16.06 -4.90 4.91
CA SER A 108 16.89 -3.69 4.75
C SER A 108 16.13 -2.37 4.90
N TYR A 109 14.82 -2.43 4.97
CA TYR A 109 13.93 -1.26 5.07
C TYR A 109 13.58 -0.88 6.52
N ILE A 110 13.96 -1.69 7.50
CA ILE A 110 13.79 -1.37 8.91
C ILE A 110 15.06 -0.79 9.49
N ASN A 111 14.94 0.18 10.40
CA ASN A 111 16.09 0.78 11.08
C ASN A 111 16.60 -0.05 12.27
N GLU A 112 15.79 -0.96 12.76
CA GLU A 112 16.06 -1.68 14.00
C GLU A 112 16.50 -3.10 13.69
N ILE A 113 17.76 -3.40 14.06
CA ILE A 113 18.33 -4.75 13.91
C ILE A 113 17.67 -5.71 14.92
N TYR A 114 17.20 -5.19 16.06
CA TYR A 114 16.55 -5.94 17.13
C TYR A 114 15.25 -5.26 17.53
N TRP A 115 14.16 -5.88 17.25
CA TRP A 115 12.85 -5.50 17.77
C TRP A 115 12.50 -6.39 18.96
N ASN A 116 11.52 -5.99 19.76
CA ASN A 116 11.21 -6.60 21.05
C ASN A 116 11.28 -8.14 21.00
N SER A 117 12.34 -8.69 21.63
CA SER A 117 12.62 -10.13 21.65
C SER A 117 11.62 -10.95 22.46
N SER A 118 10.71 -10.28 23.18
CA SER A 118 9.64 -10.95 23.93
C SER A 118 8.42 -11.29 23.08
N ILE A 119 8.38 -10.83 21.83
CA ILE A 119 7.27 -11.15 20.91
C ILE A 119 7.57 -12.49 20.25
N GLU A 120 6.70 -13.47 20.50
CA GLU A 120 6.75 -14.78 19.87
C GLU A 120 5.49 -14.97 19.02
N VAL A 121 5.67 -15.28 17.73
CA VAL A 121 4.59 -15.57 16.79
C VAL A 121 4.92 -16.85 16.04
N SER A 122 3.93 -17.70 15.88
CA SER A 122 4.01 -18.83 14.94
C SER A 122 2.62 -19.00 14.33
N ILE A 123 2.50 -18.76 13.02
CA ILE A 123 1.24 -18.79 12.31
C ILE A 123 1.42 -19.39 10.92
N ASP A 124 0.53 -20.30 10.55
CA ASP A 124 0.39 -20.81 9.19
C ASP A 124 -0.73 -20.02 8.50
N LEU A 125 -0.39 -19.29 7.43
CA LEU A 125 -1.35 -18.48 6.69
C LEU A 125 -2.20 -19.34 5.77
N LYS A 126 -3.52 -19.11 5.79
CA LYS A 126 -4.45 -19.77 4.87
C LYS A 126 -4.32 -19.19 3.46
N ASP A 127 -5.02 -19.81 2.49
CA ASP A 127 -4.95 -19.45 1.06
C ASP A 127 -5.46 -18.03 0.72
N ASP A 128 -6.10 -17.38 1.67
CA ASP A 128 -6.65 -16.02 1.55
C ASP A 128 -6.10 -15.04 2.58
N GLN A 129 -5.03 -15.40 3.29
CA GLN A 129 -4.51 -14.62 4.41
C GLN A 129 -3.11 -14.07 4.13
N TYR A 130 -2.87 -12.87 4.64
CA TYR A 130 -1.60 -12.17 4.59
C TYR A 130 -1.12 -11.84 6.00
N PHE A 131 0.19 -11.75 6.17
CA PHE A 131 0.80 -11.25 7.39
C PHE A 131 1.43 -9.88 7.12
N LEU A 132 0.92 -8.87 7.79
CA LEU A 132 1.27 -7.48 7.56
C LEU A 132 2.04 -6.92 8.76
N LEU A 133 3.18 -6.27 8.52
CA LEU A 133 3.96 -5.60 9.55
C LEU A 133 4.18 -4.12 9.21
N GLY A 134 4.26 -3.29 10.25
CA GLY A 134 4.81 -1.95 10.14
C GLY A 134 6.33 -2.00 10.01
N ASP A 135 6.92 -1.05 9.30
CA ASP A 135 8.37 -0.94 9.17
C ASP A 135 9.01 -0.46 10.49
N ASN A 136 8.28 0.35 11.27
CA ASN A 136 8.63 0.71 12.64
C ASN A 136 8.20 -0.41 13.61
N ARG A 137 9.02 -1.42 13.77
CA ARG A 137 8.69 -2.66 14.47
C ARG A 137 8.30 -2.47 15.93
N ASN A 138 8.90 -1.51 16.63
CA ASN A 138 8.62 -1.26 18.04
C ASN A 138 7.40 -0.34 18.24
N HIS A 139 6.97 0.38 17.21
CA HIS A 139 5.87 1.36 17.28
C HIS A 139 4.76 1.06 16.26
N SER A 140 4.46 -0.21 16.04
CA SER A 140 3.41 -0.63 15.12
C SER A 140 2.46 -1.63 15.78
N MET A 141 1.17 -1.35 15.68
CA MET A 141 0.11 -2.31 15.88
C MET A 141 -0.19 -2.96 14.53
N ASP A 142 0.07 -4.27 14.41
CA ASP A 142 0.03 -5.01 13.17
C ASP A 142 -0.29 -6.50 13.40
N SER A 143 -0.05 -7.37 12.42
CA SER A 143 -0.40 -8.79 12.50
C SER A 143 0.19 -9.54 13.70
N ARG A 144 1.19 -9.01 14.36
CA ARG A 144 1.69 -9.54 15.64
C ARG A 144 0.65 -9.42 16.76
N SER A 145 -0.22 -8.42 16.67
CA SER A 145 -1.23 -8.12 17.70
C SER A 145 -2.61 -8.65 17.31
N PHE A 146 -3.01 -8.54 16.06
CA PHE A 146 -4.37 -8.88 15.60
C PHE A 146 -4.42 -10.11 14.66
N GLY A 147 -3.27 -10.73 14.34
CA GLY A 147 -3.23 -11.94 13.52
C GLY A 147 -3.19 -11.66 12.02
N ALA A 148 -3.48 -12.71 11.25
CA ALA A 148 -3.49 -12.65 9.80
C ALA A 148 -4.65 -11.80 9.27
N VAL A 149 -4.40 -11.09 8.17
CA VAL A 149 -5.35 -10.21 7.49
C VAL A 149 -5.93 -10.91 6.27
N PRO A 150 -7.27 -11.01 6.15
CA PRO A 150 -7.90 -11.59 4.98
C PRO A 150 -7.63 -10.76 3.72
N LYS A 151 -7.60 -11.43 2.57
CA LYS A 151 -7.44 -10.78 1.27
C LYS A 151 -8.51 -9.73 0.98
N GLU A 152 -9.72 -9.94 1.47
CA GLU A 152 -10.85 -9.03 1.30
C GLU A 152 -10.64 -7.68 1.98
N ASP A 153 -9.87 -7.64 3.07
CA ASP A 153 -9.58 -6.42 3.82
C ASP A 153 -8.48 -5.58 3.18
N ILE A 154 -7.71 -6.12 2.24
CA ILE A 154 -6.73 -5.34 1.49
C ILE A 154 -7.48 -4.41 0.54
N PHE A 155 -7.36 -3.11 0.76
CA PHE A 155 -7.96 -2.11 -0.11
C PHE A 155 -7.16 -1.92 -1.40
N GLY A 156 -5.84 -1.84 -1.28
CA GLY A 156 -4.98 -1.61 -2.43
C GLY A 156 -3.50 -1.52 -2.08
N LYS A 157 -2.70 -1.39 -3.12
CA LYS A 157 -1.25 -1.33 -3.06
C LYS A 157 -0.76 0.10 -3.22
N VAL A 158 0.18 0.51 -2.38
CA VAL A 158 0.89 1.79 -2.53
C VAL A 158 1.83 1.71 -3.73
N ILE A 159 1.68 2.67 -4.66
CA ILE A 159 2.53 2.80 -5.83
C ILE A 159 3.75 3.67 -5.49
N THR A 160 3.51 4.81 -4.84
CA THR A 160 4.55 5.80 -4.49
C THR A 160 4.03 6.78 -3.45
N CYS A 161 4.95 7.48 -2.78
CA CYS A 161 4.63 8.71 -2.07
C CYS A 161 4.62 9.87 -3.06
N VAL A 162 3.52 10.60 -3.11
CA VAL A 162 3.35 11.75 -4.03
C VAL A 162 3.69 13.09 -3.37
N GLN A 163 3.70 13.11 -2.04
CA GLN A 163 4.06 14.29 -1.27
C GLN A 163 4.55 13.88 0.12
N HIS A 164 5.79 14.23 0.46
CA HIS A 164 6.29 14.16 1.82
C HIS A 164 5.85 15.40 2.59
N LYS A 165 5.47 15.22 3.84
CA LYS A 165 5.21 16.34 4.75
C LYS A 165 6.53 17.11 4.93
N LYS A 166 6.52 18.42 4.64
CA LYS A 166 7.68 19.26 4.95
C LYS A 166 7.86 19.28 6.47
N GLU A 167 9.03 18.88 6.95
CA GLU A 167 9.42 19.14 8.33
C GLU A 167 9.32 20.66 8.56
N GLN A 168 8.53 21.06 9.54
CA GLN A 168 8.56 22.44 10.03
C GLN A 168 9.87 22.58 10.81
N THR A 169 10.88 23.15 10.18
CA THR A 169 12.07 23.61 10.88
C THR A 169 11.61 24.74 11.79
N TYR A 170 11.51 24.48 13.08
CA TYR A 170 11.39 25.53 14.07
C TYR A 170 12.80 26.17 14.20
N GLU A 171 12.93 27.37 13.62
CA GLU A 171 14.06 28.27 13.92
C GLU A 171 13.90 28.93 15.31
#